data_6435c4393870c051a35e491599083159
#
_entry.id   6435c4393870c051a35e491599083159
#
_cell.length_a   1.000
_cell.length_b   1.000
_cell.length_c   1.000
_cell.angle_alpha   90.00
_cell.angle_beta   90.00
_cell.angle_gamma   90.00
#
_symmetry.space_group_name_H-M   'P 1'
#
loop_
_entity.id
_entity.type
_entity.pdbx_description
1 polymer ?
#
loop_
_entity_poly.entity_id
_entity_poly.type
_entity_poly.pdbx_seq_one_letter_code
_entity_poly.pdbx_strand_id
1 'polypeptide(L)'
;MVIRPANVVVLGATKGMGRAVARRMAERGDRVFLLGRDLEELRLSAADLKSRSTGPYEVGIAQCDLQRPETFETALEQAETALGPLDIVVVTAAQFATQDRLEQDTGLAHRLLTVNFANTVMFCELARKRLIARGGGTLCVFSSVAGERGRKRVVLYGASKAGLSGYLEGLDHRYRHAGLVTVCVKPGFVTTSMTEGLPRPPFAGDADAVAKRVLDAIDRRKPVVYAPAAWAFVMFWIRLLPRFVMRRLDF
;
A
#
# COMPACT_ATOMS: atom_id res chain seq x y z
N MET A 1 -19.24 10.68 19.63
CA MET A 1 -18.40 9.46 19.71
C MET A 1 -16.95 9.94 19.74
N VAL A 2 -16.27 9.86 20.88
CA VAL A 2 -14.85 10.22 20.97
C VAL A 2 -14.10 9.17 20.14
N ILE A 3 -13.57 9.56 19.01
CA ILE A 3 -12.76 8.67 18.16
C ILE A 3 -11.47 8.42 18.92
N ARG A 4 -11.30 7.22 19.46
CA ARG A 4 -10.05 6.82 20.11
C ARG A 4 -8.96 6.83 19.02
N PRO A 5 -7.76 7.41 19.28
CA PRO A 5 -6.63 7.31 18.35
C PRO A 5 -6.35 5.86 17.97
N ALA A 6 -6.24 5.59 16.67
CA ALA A 6 -5.93 4.24 16.20
C ALA A 6 -4.42 3.95 16.30
N ASN A 7 -4.06 2.70 16.60
CA ASN A 7 -2.70 2.20 16.54
C ASN A 7 -2.41 1.75 15.11
N VAL A 8 -1.56 2.48 14.41
CA VAL A 8 -1.34 2.34 12.97
C VAL A 8 0.10 1.98 12.64
N VAL A 9 0.30 0.94 11.87
CA VAL A 9 1.58 0.58 11.25
C VAL A 9 1.57 0.94 9.77
N VAL A 10 2.62 1.61 9.28
CA VAL A 10 2.77 1.95 7.86
C VAL A 10 4.08 1.41 7.31
N LEU A 11 4.02 0.39 6.46
CA LEU A 11 5.17 -0.14 5.72
C LEU A 11 5.33 0.61 4.39
N GLY A 12 6.49 1.28 4.22
CA GLY A 12 6.80 2.11 3.06
C GLY A 12 6.49 3.59 3.26
N ALA A 13 6.60 4.09 4.50
CA ALA A 13 6.22 5.44 4.90
C ALA A 13 7.23 6.56 4.56
N THR A 14 8.38 6.23 3.99
CA THR A 14 9.47 7.20 3.82
C THR A 14 9.31 8.15 2.64
N LYS A 15 8.54 7.78 1.61
CA LYS A 15 8.37 8.57 0.37
C LYS A 15 6.96 8.45 -0.21
N GLY A 16 6.62 9.35 -1.11
CA GLY A 16 5.43 9.30 -1.95
C GLY A 16 4.11 9.13 -1.18
N MET A 17 3.26 8.22 -1.66
CA MET A 17 1.92 8.00 -1.10
C MET A 17 1.95 7.48 0.34
N GLY A 18 2.93 6.63 0.68
CA GLY A 18 3.06 6.11 2.05
C GLY A 18 3.36 7.20 3.07
N ARG A 19 4.27 8.13 2.75
CA ARG A 19 4.53 9.30 3.58
C ARG A 19 3.29 10.18 3.73
N ALA A 20 2.55 10.42 2.64
CA ALA A 20 1.34 11.22 2.68
C ALA A 20 0.24 10.58 3.55
N VAL A 21 0.05 9.26 3.48
CA VAL A 21 -0.88 8.52 4.35
C VAL A 21 -0.46 8.63 5.81
N ALA A 22 0.83 8.39 6.12
CA ALA A 22 1.34 8.47 7.50
C ALA A 22 1.18 9.88 8.08
N ARG A 23 1.44 10.94 7.30
CA ARG A 23 1.23 12.35 7.71
C ARG A 23 -0.22 12.61 8.10
N ARG A 24 -1.17 12.24 7.24
CA ARG A 24 -2.59 12.46 7.52
C ARG A 24 -3.11 11.65 8.70
N MET A 25 -2.57 10.46 8.95
CA MET A 25 -2.88 9.68 10.14
C MET A 25 -2.36 10.38 11.41
N ALA A 26 -1.11 10.87 11.39
CA ALA A 26 -0.55 11.64 12.50
C ALA A 26 -1.31 12.96 12.76
N GLU A 27 -1.67 13.71 11.70
CA GLU A 27 -2.49 14.92 11.77
C GLU A 27 -3.89 14.65 12.34
N ARG A 28 -4.45 13.45 12.10
CA ARG A 28 -5.73 12.99 12.67
C ARG A 28 -5.62 12.61 14.17
N GLY A 29 -4.40 12.51 14.68
CA GLY A 29 -4.12 12.12 16.07
C GLY A 29 -3.92 10.62 16.29
N ASP A 30 -3.78 9.82 15.22
CA ASP A 30 -3.46 8.40 15.33
C ASP A 30 -2.04 8.18 15.85
N ARG A 31 -1.84 7.06 16.55
CA ARG A 31 -0.53 6.60 17.00
C ARG A 31 0.14 5.82 15.88
N VAL A 32 1.17 6.40 15.26
CA VAL A 32 1.79 5.86 14.05
C VAL A 32 3.14 5.21 14.33
N PHE A 33 3.37 4.03 13.78
CA PHE A 33 4.64 3.32 13.76
C PHE A 33 5.07 3.08 12.32
N LEU A 34 6.30 3.48 11.96
CA LEU A 34 6.80 3.44 10.59
C LEU A 34 7.72 2.25 10.36
N LEU A 35 7.43 1.51 9.30
CA LEU A 35 8.26 0.40 8.84
C LEU A 35 8.87 0.72 7.46
N GLY A 36 10.14 0.34 7.28
CA GLY A 36 10.85 0.51 6.02
C GLY A 36 12.26 -0.06 6.08
N ARG A 37 12.93 -0.11 4.95
CA ARG A 37 14.26 -0.71 4.83
C ARG A 37 15.41 0.19 5.30
N ASP A 38 15.22 1.51 5.24
CA ASP A 38 16.23 2.53 5.54
C ASP A 38 15.87 3.25 6.83
N LEU A 39 16.65 3.01 7.90
CA LEU A 39 16.41 3.56 9.22
C LEU A 39 16.62 5.08 9.27
N GLU A 40 17.54 5.65 8.49
CA GLU A 40 17.77 7.11 8.47
C GLU A 40 16.57 7.83 7.84
N GLU A 41 16.08 7.33 6.70
CA GLU A 41 14.87 7.86 6.08
C GLU A 41 13.64 7.71 7.00
N LEU A 42 13.57 6.64 7.79
CA LEU A 42 12.51 6.44 8.79
C LEU A 42 12.63 7.46 9.93
N ARG A 43 13.84 7.75 10.46
CA ARG A 43 14.05 8.76 11.49
C ARG A 43 13.62 10.15 11.02
N LEU A 44 14.00 10.54 9.80
CA LEU A 44 13.58 11.80 9.20
C LEU A 44 12.06 11.86 9.04
N SER A 45 11.44 10.77 8.60
CA SER A 45 9.98 10.68 8.46
C SER A 45 9.28 10.76 9.83
N ALA A 46 9.80 10.08 10.85
CA ALA A 46 9.25 10.12 12.19
C ALA A 46 9.31 11.53 12.81
N ALA A 47 10.41 12.24 12.63
CA ALA A 47 10.56 13.64 13.08
C ALA A 47 9.55 14.57 12.38
N ASP A 48 9.34 14.42 11.07
CA ASP A 48 8.32 15.16 10.34
C ASP A 48 6.91 14.85 10.85
N LEU A 49 6.59 13.58 11.10
CA LEU A 49 5.28 13.19 11.63
C LEU A 49 5.06 13.72 13.07
N LYS A 50 6.07 13.67 13.90
CA LYS A 50 6.00 14.21 15.27
C LYS A 50 5.66 15.69 15.28
N SER A 51 6.26 16.48 14.38
CA SER A 51 5.96 17.91 14.25
C SER A 51 4.53 18.22 13.79
N ARG A 52 3.84 17.26 13.17
CA ARG A 52 2.47 17.37 12.66
C ARG A 52 1.43 16.73 13.57
N SER A 53 1.86 15.85 14.45
CA SER A 53 0.96 15.13 15.35
C SER A 53 0.27 16.09 16.31
N THR A 54 -1.03 15.91 16.47
CA THR A 54 -1.82 16.64 17.48
C THR A 54 -1.81 15.98 18.84
N GLY A 55 -1.24 14.78 18.96
CA GLY A 55 -1.16 14.00 20.20
C GLY A 55 0.25 13.98 20.82
N PRO A 56 0.36 13.59 22.09
CA PRO A 56 1.63 13.52 22.81
C PRO A 56 2.45 12.26 22.49
N TYR A 57 2.15 11.56 21.41
CA TYR A 57 2.72 10.27 21.09
C TYR A 57 4.03 10.38 20.30
N GLU A 58 4.98 9.53 20.66
CA GLU A 58 6.19 9.34 19.86
C GLU A 58 5.89 8.48 18.64
N VAL A 59 6.52 8.82 17.51
CA VAL A 59 6.43 8.03 16.28
C VAL A 59 7.54 6.99 16.31
N GLY A 60 7.16 5.73 16.54
CA GLY A 60 8.10 4.61 16.53
C GLY A 60 8.53 4.21 15.11
N ILE A 61 9.70 3.60 15.02
CA ILE A 61 10.27 3.10 13.76
C ILE A 61 10.89 1.72 13.93
N ALA A 62 10.82 0.88 12.89
CA ALA A 62 11.60 -0.35 12.82
C ALA A 62 12.00 -0.67 11.38
N GLN A 63 13.13 -1.38 11.25
CA GLN A 63 13.55 -1.88 9.96
C GLN A 63 12.65 -3.06 9.53
N CYS A 64 12.10 -2.95 8.32
CA CYS A 64 11.33 -4.00 7.68
C CYS A 64 11.56 -3.91 6.16
N ASP A 65 12.21 -4.93 5.60
CA ASP A 65 12.54 -4.97 4.18
C ASP A 65 11.82 -6.14 3.49
N LEU A 66 10.97 -5.82 2.52
CA LEU A 66 10.27 -6.85 1.74
C LEU A 66 11.21 -7.78 0.93
N GLN A 67 12.49 -7.50 0.84
CA GLN A 67 13.49 -8.44 0.32
C GLN A 67 14.01 -9.40 1.41
N ARG A 68 13.72 -9.13 2.68
CA ARG A 68 14.24 -9.83 3.85
C ARG A 68 13.11 -10.26 4.78
N PRO A 69 12.38 -11.37 4.46
CA PRO A 69 11.21 -11.81 5.23
C PRO A 69 11.49 -12.07 6.71
N GLU A 70 12.74 -12.39 7.07
CA GLU A 70 13.16 -12.56 8.46
C GLU A 70 13.00 -11.30 9.33
N THR A 71 12.84 -10.11 8.71
CA THR A 71 12.61 -8.84 9.43
C THR A 71 11.15 -8.61 9.81
N PHE A 72 10.19 -9.35 9.26
CA PHE A 72 8.77 -9.03 9.35
C PHE A 72 8.20 -9.22 10.75
N GLU A 73 8.47 -10.38 11.34
CA GLU A 73 7.94 -10.75 12.67
C GLU A 73 8.41 -9.75 13.72
N THR A 74 9.73 -9.55 13.81
CA THR A 74 10.36 -8.62 14.75
C THR A 74 9.87 -7.18 14.56
N ALA A 75 9.68 -6.72 13.33
CA ALA A 75 9.20 -5.37 13.06
C ALA A 75 7.75 -5.17 13.55
N LEU A 76 6.88 -6.18 13.36
CA LEU A 76 5.51 -6.13 13.86
C LEU A 76 5.45 -6.25 15.39
N GLU A 77 6.30 -7.06 16.01
CA GLU A 77 6.41 -7.17 17.48
C GLU A 77 6.87 -5.85 18.11
N GLN A 78 7.85 -5.17 17.51
CA GLN A 78 8.29 -3.85 17.98
C GLN A 78 7.17 -2.82 17.88
N ALA A 79 6.36 -2.86 16.81
CA ALA A 79 5.20 -1.99 16.66
C ALA A 79 4.13 -2.26 17.75
N GLU A 80 3.82 -3.53 18.02
CA GLU A 80 2.86 -3.89 19.07
C GLU A 80 3.38 -3.55 20.48
N THR A 81 4.68 -3.70 20.73
CA THR A 81 5.29 -3.29 22.00
C THR A 81 5.16 -1.79 22.22
N ALA A 82 5.34 -0.98 21.18
CA ALA A 82 5.28 0.48 21.27
C ALA A 82 3.84 1.03 21.32
N LEU A 83 2.93 0.44 20.55
CA LEU A 83 1.57 0.97 20.36
C LEU A 83 0.51 0.22 21.20
N GLY A 84 0.74 -1.03 21.52
CA GLY A 84 -0.28 -2.00 21.90
C GLY A 84 -0.89 -2.68 20.66
N PRO A 85 -2.04 -3.37 20.82
CA PRO A 85 -2.69 -4.07 19.72
C PRO A 85 -2.96 -3.17 18.52
N LEU A 86 -2.64 -3.64 17.32
CA LEU A 86 -2.72 -2.86 16.09
C LEU A 86 -4.16 -2.73 15.59
N ASP A 87 -4.60 -1.52 15.24
CA ASP A 87 -5.90 -1.24 14.64
C ASP A 87 -5.86 -1.26 13.12
N ILE A 88 -4.79 -0.72 12.54
CA ILE A 88 -4.64 -0.54 11.10
C ILE A 88 -3.21 -0.89 10.70
N VAL A 89 -3.07 -1.71 9.66
CA VAL A 89 -1.79 -1.95 8.98
C VAL A 89 -1.91 -1.47 7.54
N VAL A 90 -1.03 -0.55 7.14
CA VAL A 90 -0.97 0.01 5.79
C VAL A 90 0.31 -0.48 5.11
N VAL A 91 0.18 -1.04 3.91
CA VAL A 91 1.31 -1.51 3.09
C VAL A 91 1.34 -0.74 1.79
N THR A 92 2.33 0.15 1.66
CA THR A 92 2.54 0.97 0.45
C THR A 92 3.83 0.62 -0.27
N ALA A 93 4.74 -0.10 0.41
CA ALA A 93 6.03 -0.47 -0.13
C ALA A 93 5.88 -1.32 -1.40
N ALA A 94 6.56 -0.91 -2.47
CA ALA A 94 6.61 -1.63 -3.73
C ALA A 94 7.83 -1.20 -4.53
N GLN A 95 8.20 -2.00 -5.53
CA GLN A 95 9.18 -1.68 -6.56
C GLN A 95 8.48 -1.45 -7.90
N PHE A 96 9.05 -0.57 -8.71
CA PHE A 96 8.64 -0.36 -10.10
C PHE A 96 9.87 -0.33 -11.00
N ALA A 97 9.75 -0.93 -12.16
CA ALA A 97 10.66 -0.77 -13.29
C ALA A 97 9.85 -0.88 -14.58
N THR A 98 10.36 -0.27 -15.65
CA THR A 98 9.73 -0.38 -16.97
C THR A 98 9.79 -1.83 -17.48
N GLN A 99 8.83 -2.21 -18.32
CA GLN A 99 8.79 -3.58 -18.86
C GLN A 99 10.09 -3.94 -19.59
N ASP A 100 10.64 -3.04 -20.41
CA ASP A 100 11.88 -3.27 -21.14
C ASP A 100 13.07 -3.58 -20.23
N ARG A 101 13.19 -2.89 -19.11
CA ARG A 101 14.23 -3.19 -18.11
C ARG A 101 14.03 -4.54 -17.44
N LEU A 102 12.78 -4.92 -17.18
CA LEU A 102 12.46 -6.21 -16.58
C LEU A 102 12.70 -7.39 -17.53
N GLU A 103 12.57 -7.18 -18.83
CA GLU A 103 12.88 -8.17 -19.87
C GLU A 103 14.39 -8.36 -20.04
N GLN A 104 15.18 -7.29 -19.85
CA GLN A 104 16.63 -7.33 -19.94
C GLN A 104 17.32 -7.87 -18.69
N ASP A 105 16.71 -7.74 -17.51
CA ASP A 105 17.25 -8.17 -16.22
C ASP A 105 16.28 -9.09 -15.48
N THR A 106 16.48 -10.41 -15.65
CA THR A 106 15.67 -11.44 -14.98
C THR A 106 15.79 -11.39 -13.46
N GLY A 107 16.97 -10.96 -12.93
CA GLY A 107 17.16 -10.77 -11.50
C GLY A 107 16.31 -9.61 -10.97
N LEU A 108 16.23 -8.49 -11.70
CA LEU A 108 15.33 -7.37 -11.37
C LEU A 108 13.87 -7.81 -11.45
N ALA A 109 13.50 -8.58 -12.48
CA ALA A 109 12.14 -9.12 -12.64
C ALA A 109 11.75 -10.02 -11.45
N HIS A 110 12.63 -10.94 -11.08
CA HIS A 110 12.42 -11.81 -9.91
C HIS A 110 12.28 -10.98 -8.62
N ARG A 111 13.18 -10.02 -8.36
CA ARG A 111 13.08 -9.15 -7.18
C ARG A 111 11.76 -8.38 -7.15
N LEU A 112 11.32 -7.83 -8.28
CA LEU A 112 10.06 -7.10 -8.37
C LEU A 112 8.86 -7.99 -8.00
N LEU A 113 8.77 -9.19 -8.57
CA LEU A 113 7.70 -10.14 -8.27
C LEU A 113 7.72 -10.59 -6.81
N THR A 114 8.91 -10.88 -6.28
CA THR A 114 9.11 -11.27 -4.88
C THR A 114 8.67 -10.15 -3.93
N VAL A 115 9.15 -8.93 -4.12
CA VAL A 115 8.82 -7.79 -3.26
C VAL A 115 7.35 -7.40 -3.39
N ASN A 116 6.84 -7.24 -4.62
CA ASN A 116 5.50 -6.68 -4.84
C ASN A 116 4.37 -7.68 -4.58
N PHE A 117 4.66 -8.98 -4.61
CA PHE A 117 3.64 -9.99 -4.42
C PHE A 117 4.00 -10.98 -3.32
N ALA A 118 4.97 -11.86 -3.53
CA ALA A 118 5.22 -12.98 -2.62
C ALA A 118 5.48 -12.50 -1.17
N ASN A 119 6.46 -11.65 -0.97
CA ASN A 119 6.83 -11.17 0.37
C ASN A 119 5.82 -10.14 0.93
N THR A 120 5.17 -9.35 0.07
CA THR A 120 4.05 -8.50 0.52
C THR A 120 2.91 -9.36 1.06
N VAL A 121 2.53 -10.46 0.40
CA VAL A 121 1.53 -11.40 0.90
C VAL A 121 1.97 -12.02 2.23
N MET A 122 3.22 -12.46 2.36
CA MET A 122 3.73 -13.03 3.62
C MET A 122 3.67 -12.02 4.78
N PHE A 123 4.07 -10.77 4.55
CA PHE A 123 3.91 -9.70 5.54
C PHE A 123 2.44 -9.48 5.91
N CYS A 124 1.55 -9.43 4.92
CA CYS A 124 0.10 -9.28 5.14
C CYS A 124 -0.49 -10.44 5.95
N GLU A 125 -0.02 -11.68 5.76
CA GLU A 125 -0.46 -12.84 6.55
C GLU A 125 -0.07 -12.70 8.03
N LEU A 126 1.13 -12.21 8.33
CA LEU A 126 1.54 -11.94 9.71
C LEU A 126 0.72 -10.80 10.34
N ALA A 127 0.49 -9.73 9.59
CA ALA A 127 -0.34 -8.60 10.03
C ALA A 127 -1.81 -9.04 10.25
N ARG A 128 -2.38 -9.83 9.32
CA ARG A 128 -3.73 -10.36 9.43
C ARG A 128 -3.93 -11.20 10.71
N LYS A 129 -2.98 -12.08 11.02
CA LYS A 129 -3.06 -12.90 12.25
C LYS A 129 -3.19 -12.01 13.50
N ARG A 130 -2.40 -10.95 13.60
CA ARG A 130 -2.43 -9.98 14.71
C ARG A 130 -3.75 -9.21 14.76
N LEU A 131 -4.20 -8.69 13.61
CA LEU A 131 -5.47 -7.97 13.53
C LEU A 131 -6.66 -8.84 13.94
N ILE A 132 -6.71 -10.11 13.53
CA ILE A 132 -7.78 -11.03 13.91
C ILE A 132 -7.68 -11.42 15.40
N ALA A 133 -6.48 -11.67 15.91
CA ALA A 133 -6.28 -12.07 17.31
C ALA A 133 -6.76 -11.00 18.31
N ARG A 134 -6.74 -9.73 17.93
CA ARG A 134 -7.30 -8.65 18.76
C ARG A 134 -8.82 -8.45 18.61
N GLY A 135 -9.48 -9.22 17.76
CA GLY A 135 -10.92 -9.11 17.48
C GLY A 135 -11.28 -8.32 16.22
N GLY A 136 -10.33 -8.09 15.33
CA GLY A 136 -10.53 -7.40 14.05
C GLY A 136 -9.66 -6.16 13.88
N GLY A 137 -9.64 -5.61 12.67
CA GLY A 137 -8.86 -4.42 12.30
C GLY A 137 -8.82 -4.23 10.79
N THR A 138 -8.05 -3.25 10.33
CA THR A 138 -7.97 -2.90 8.90
C THR A 138 -6.59 -3.23 8.32
N LEU A 139 -6.58 -4.00 7.23
CA LEU A 139 -5.41 -4.25 6.39
C LEU A 139 -5.57 -3.46 5.07
N CYS A 140 -4.86 -2.35 4.94
CA CYS A 140 -4.90 -1.46 3.77
C CYS A 140 -3.65 -1.66 2.92
N VAL A 141 -3.81 -2.14 1.68
CA VAL A 141 -2.67 -2.49 0.82
C VAL A 141 -2.77 -1.83 -0.55
N PHE A 142 -1.64 -1.28 -0.99
CA PHE A 142 -1.54 -0.59 -2.28
C PHE A 142 -1.24 -1.57 -3.41
N SER A 143 -2.30 -1.89 -4.16
CA SER A 143 -2.20 -2.52 -5.47
C SER A 143 -1.95 -1.46 -6.56
N SER A 144 -2.63 -1.52 -7.68
CA SER A 144 -2.59 -0.56 -8.80
C SER A 144 -3.69 -0.83 -9.79
N VAL A 145 -4.11 0.18 -10.54
CA VAL A 145 -4.92 -0.01 -11.76
C VAL A 145 -4.19 -0.87 -12.82
N ALA A 146 -2.86 -1.00 -12.71
CA ALA A 146 -2.08 -1.89 -13.57
C ALA A 146 -2.45 -3.37 -13.37
N GLY A 147 -2.95 -3.75 -12.20
CA GLY A 147 -3.40 -5.11 -11.90
C GLY A 147 -4.80 -5.45 -12.41
N GLU A 148 -5.54 -4.50 -12.98
CA GLU A 148 -6.92 -4.73 -13.43
C GLU A 148 -7.02 -5.39 -14.83
N ARG A 149 -6.04 -5.15 -15.67
CA ARG A 149 -5.98 -5.65 -17.04
C ARG A 149 -4.54 -5.77 -17.53
N GLY A 150 -4.20 -6.88 -18.17
CA GLY A 150 -2.89 -7.06 -18.82
C GLY A 150 -2.65 -5.99 -19.87
N ARG A 151 -1.50 -5.29 -19.78
CA ARG A 151 -1.10 -4.22 -20.70
C ARG A 151 0.37 -4.38 -21.10
N LYS A 152 0.71 -4.00 -22.32
CA LYS A 152 2.03 -4.20 -22.91
C LYS A 152 3.17 -3.60 -22.08
N ARG A 153 2.98 -2.38 -21.60
CA ARG A 153 4.06 -1.61 -20.92
C ARG A 153 4.29 -2.01 -19.46
N VAL A 154 3.45 -2.88 -18.89
CA VAL A 154 3.49 -3.21 -17.45
C VAL A 154 3.12 -4.67 -17.17
N VAL A 155 3.62 -5.60 -17.98
CA VAL A 155 3.25 -7.03 -17.91
C VAL A 155 3.57 -7.60 -16.52
N LEU A 156 4.83 -7.55 -16.09
CA LEU A 156 5.27 -8.15 -14.83
C LEU A 156 4.79 -7.37 -13.62
N TYR A 157 4.89 -6.03 -13.67
CA TYR A 157 4.35 -5.18 -12.61
C TYR A 157 2.84 -5.37 -12.47
N GLY A 158 2.10 -5.34 -13.58
CA GLY A 158 0.66 -5.57 -13.60
C GLY A 158 0.27 -6.93 -13.04
N ALA A 159 1.00 -8.00 -13.40
CA ALA A 159 0.78 -9.34 -12.88
C ALA A 159 0.96 -9.40 -11.35
N SER A 160 2.02 -8.77 -10.80
CA SER A 160 2.24 -8.72 -9.36
C SER A 160 1.09 -8.01 -8.62
N LYS A 161 0.56 -6.93 -9.19
CA LYS A 161 -0.54 -6.15 -8.62
C LYS A 161 -1.90 -6.82 -8.80
N ALA A 162 -2.09 -7.58 -9.88
CA ALA A 162 -3.28 -8.42 -10.09
C ALA A 162 -3.38 -9.52 -9.03
N GLY A 163 -2.27 -10.25 -8.80
CA GLY A 163 -2.19 -11.26 -7.75
C GLY A 163 -2.49 -10.68 -6.38
N LEU A 164 -1.93 -9.52 -6.06
CA LEU A 164 -2.17 -8.84 -4.78
C LEU A 164 -3.64 -8.40 -4.62
N SER A 165 -4.29 -7.92 -5.69
CA SER A 165 -5.71 -7.57 -5.66
C SER A 165 -6.60 -8.80 -5.39
N GLY A 166 -6.34 -9.92 -6.07
CA GLY A 166 -7.09 -11.17 -5.86
C GLY A 166 -6.86 -11.75 -4.46
N TYR A 167 -5.63 -11.66 -3.94
CA TYR A 167 -5.34 -12.07 -2.55
C TYR A 167 -6.16 -11.26 -1.53
N LEU A 168 -6.21 -9.94 -1.66
CA LEU A 168 -6.96 -9.08 -0.75
C LEU A 168 -8.47 -9.32 -0.82
N GLU A 169 -9.01 -9.55 -2.03
CA GLU A 169 -10.40 -9.93 -2.23
C GLU A 169 -10.72 -11.27 -1.54
N GLY A 170 -9.85 -12.27 -1.69
CA GLY A 170 -9.97 -13.55 -0.99
C GLY A 170 -9.92 -13.41 0.53
N LEU A 171 -9.08 -12.53 1.07
CA LEU A 171 -9.05 -12.23 2.51
C LEU A 171 -10.35 -11.58 2.99
N ASP A 172 -10.90 -10.63 2.22
CA ASP A 172 -12.18 -9.98 2.55
C ASP A 172 -13.31 -11.03 2.65
N HIS A 173 -13.43 -11.89 1.65
CA HIS A 173 -14.41 -12.94 1.64
C HIS A 173 -14.25 -13.91 2.81
N ARG A 174 -13.01 -14.30 3.13
CA ARG A 174 -12.74 -15.31 4.14
C ARG A 174 -12.86 -14.81 5.58
N TYR A 175 -12.40 -13.56 5.86
CA TYR A 175 -12.20 -13.10 7.23
C TYR A 175 -13.02 -11.86 7.62
N ARG A 176 -13.92 -11.39 6.75
CA ARG A 176 -14.81 -10.27 7.06
C ARG A 176 -15.65 -10.53 8.30
N HIS A 177 -16.14 -11.76 8.45
CA HIS A 177 -16.91 -12.19 9.62
C HIS A 177 -16.08 -12.22 10.91
N ALA A 178 -14.77 -12.38 10.82
CA ALA A 178 -13.83 -12.32 11.95
C ALA A 178 -13.36 -10.89 12.26
N GLY A 179 -13.99 -9.87 11.67
CA GLY A 179 -13.68 -8.45 11.90
C GLY A 179 -12.53 -7.90 11.09
N LEU A 180 -11.91 -8.67 10.18
CA LEU A 180 -10.89 -8.15 9.28
C LEU A 180 -11.55 -7.32 8.17
N VAL A 181 -11.09 -6.08 8.02
CA VAL A 181 -11.43 -5.20 6.89
C VAL A 181 -10.22 -5.11 5.97
N THR A 182 -10.34 -5.54 4.72
CA THR A 182 -9.32 -5.28 3.71
C THR A 182 -9.68 -4.03 2.92
N VAL A 183 -8.67 -3.20 2.62
CA VAL A 183 -8.80 -2.03 1.76
C VAL A 183 -7.76 -2.15 0.65
N CYS A 184 -8.19 -2.58 -0.54
CA CYS A 184 -7.36 -2.65 -1.73
C CYS A 184 -7.32 -1.27 -2.40
N VAL A 185 -6.20 -0.55 -2.22
CA VAL A 185 -5.99 0.74 -2.89
C VAL A 185 -5.48 0.48 -4.30
N LYS A 186 -6.15 1.05 -5.30
CA LYS A 186 -5.79 0.95 -6.72
C LYS A 186 -5.42 2.34 -7.26
N PRO A 187 -4.18 2.81 -7.03
CA PRO A 187 -3.72 4.06 -7.60
C PRO A 187 -3.62 3.94 -9.12
N GLY A 188 -3.99 5.02 -9.81
CA GLY A 188 -3.54 5.26 -11.17
C GLY A 188 -2.13 5.84 -11.19
N PHE A 189 -1.82 6.67 -12.17
CA PHE A 189 -0.56 7.41 -12.17
C PHE A 189 -0.60 8.48 -11.07
N VAL A 190 0.37 8.46 -10.18
CA VAL A 190 0.54 9.45 -9.10
C VAL A 190 1.96 10.00 -9.17
N THR A 191 2.10 11.32 -9.16
CA THR A 191 3.40 11.99 -9.20
C THR A 191 4.14 11.74 -7.88
N THR A 192 5.19 10.95 -7.94
CA THR A 192 6.05 10.56 -6.81
C THR A 192 7.47 10.30 -7.33
N SER A 193 8.43 10.10 -6.44
CA SER A 193 9.79 9.67 -6.84
C SER A 193 9.82 8.36 -7.64
N MET A 194 8.81 7.50 -7.47
CA MET A 194 8.70 6.24 -8.23
C MET A 194 8.35 6.46 -9.71
N THR A 195 7.65 7.56 -10.02
CA THR A 195 7.19 7.91 -11.37
C THR A 195 7.97 9.07 -11.97
N GLU A 196 9.04 9.49 -11.31
CA GLU A 196 9.92 10.54 -11.81
C GLU A 196 10.54 10.14 -13.15
N GLY A 197 10.57 11.07 -14.10
CA GLY A 197 11.07 10.83 -15.46
C GLY A 197 10.07 10.11 -16.40
N LEU A 198 8.92 9.66 -15.90
CA LEU A 198 7.88 9.08 -16.76
C LEU A 198 6.96 10.18 -17.34
N PRO A 199 6.46 10.04 -18.59
CA PRO A 199 5.47 10.94 -19.14
C PRO A 199 4.23 11.01 -18.26
N ARG A 200 3.78 12.23 -17.95
CA ARG A 200 2.62 12.47 -17.10
C ARG A 200 1.31 12.30 -17.90
N PRO A 201 0.54 11.24 -17.65
CA PRO A 201 -0.71 11.03 -18.37
C PRO A 201 -1.83 11.96 -17.85
N PRO A 202 -2.94 12.09 -18.61
CA PRO A 202 -4.18 12.66 -18.09
C PRO A 202 -4.59 11.95 -16.79
N PHE A 203 -5.22 12.70 -15.87
CA PHE A 203 -5.64 12.20 -14.56
C PHE A 203 -4.50 11.74 -13.64
N ALA A 204 -3.27 12.27 -13.83
CA ALA A 204 -2.20 12.09 -12.86
C ALA A 204 -2.62 12.66 -11.50
N GLY A 205 -2.50 11.84 -10.46
CA GLY A 205 -2.86 12.21 -9.10
C GLY A 205 -1.72 12.86 -8.33
N ASP A 206 -2.08 13.45 -7.21
CA ASP A 206 -1.19 13.91 -6.16
C ASP A 206 -1.22 12.96 -4.96
N ALA A 207 -0.08 12.78 -4.30
CA ALA A 207 0.07 11.84 -3.19
C ALA A 207 -0.83 12.18 -1.98
N ASP A 208 -1.04 13.45 -1.71
CA ASP A 208 -1.86 13.91 -0.59
C ASP A 208 -3.36 13.69 -0.87
N ALA A 209 -3.81 13.97 -2.09
CA ALA A 209 -5.17 13.66 -2.52
C ALA A 209 -5.46 12.14 -2.47
N VAL A 210 -4.48 11.30 -2.83
CA VAL A 210 -4.57 9.85 -2.67
C VAL A 210 -4.71 9.48 -1.20
N ALA A 211 -3.86 10.03 -0.33
CA ALA A 211 -3.91 9.77 1.11
C ALA A 211 -5.27 10.11 1.73
N LYS A 212 -5.85 11.25 1.39
CA LYS A 212 -7.20 11.63 1.82
C LYS A 212 -8.25 10.60 1.45
N ARG A 213 -8.21 10.09 0.22
CA ARG A 213 -9.15 9.05 -0.24
C ARG A 213 -8.93 7.72 0.46
N VAL A 214 -7.68 7.39 0.77
CA VAL A 214 -7.34 6.16 1.51
C VAL A 214 -7.89 6.21 2.93
N LEU A 215 -7.73 7.32 3.65
CA LEU A 215 -8.30 7.48 4.98
C LEU A 215 -9.84 7.38 4.94
N ASP A 216 -10.51 8.05 4.00
CA ASP A 216 -11.97 7.92 3.82
C ASP A 216 -12.39 6.45 3.56
N ALA A 217 -11.61 5.72 2.77
CA ALA A 217 -11.89 4.31 2.49
C ALA A 217 -11.71 3.41 3.73
N ILE A 218 -10.68 3.66 4.52
CA ILE A 218 -10.43 2.98 5.80
C ILE A 218 -11.61 3.24 6.76
N ASP A 219 -11.97 4.50 6.96
CA ASP A 219 -13.04 4.91 7.88
C ASP A 219 -14.40 4.35 7.49
N ARG A 220 -14.68 4.29 6.18
CA ARG A 220 -15.92 3.72 5.63
C ARG A 220 -15.86 2.22 5.36
N ARG A 221 -14.75 1.56 5.69
CA ARG A 221 -14.54 0.12 5.48
C ARG A 221 -14.80 -0.33 4.03
N LYS A 222 -14.41 0.52 3.05
CA LYS A 222 -14.57 0.23 1.62
C LYS A 222 -13.52 -0.78 1.17
N PRO A 223 -13.90 -1.92 0.59
CA PRO A 223 -12.93 -2.97 0.24
C PRO A 223 -12.02 -2.58 -0.93
N VAL A 224 -12.45 -1.66 -1.79
CA VAL A 224 -11.67 -1.18 -2.94
C VAL A 224 -11.78 0.34 -3.06
N VAL A 225 -10.65 1.00 -3.32
CA VAL A 225 -10.60 2.43 -3.60
C VAL A 225 -9.67 2.74 -4.77
N TYR A 226 -10.20 3.47 -5.75
CA TYR A 226 -9.43 4.03 -6.86
C TYR A 226 -8.98 5.44 -6.51
N ALA A 227 -7.73 5.76 -6.79
CA ALA A 227 -7.16 7.07 -6.49
C ALA A 227 -6.21 7.56 -7.61
N PRO A 228 -6.58 8.63 -8.34
CA PRO A 228 -7.85 9.38 -8.34
C PRO A 228 -9.09 8.58 -8.69
N ALA A 229 -10.28 9.08 -8.30
CA ALA A 229 -11.56 8.39 -8.52
C ALA A 229 -11.88 8.13 -9.99
N ALA A 230 -11.47 9.02 -10.88
CA ALA A 230 -11.67 8.89 -12.33
C ALA A 230 -11.18 7.55 -12.88
N TRP A 231 -10.14 6.97 -12.27
CA TRP A 231 -9.63 5.66 -12.67
C TRP A 231 -10.63 4.52 -12.49
N ALA A 232 -11.61 4.64 -11.60
CA ALA A 232 -12.69 3.65 -11.51
C ALA A 232 -13.47 3.56 -12.81
N PHE A 233 -13.83 4.72 -13.38
CA PHE A 233 -14.54 4.80 -14.66
C PHE A 233 -13.67 4.33 -15.84
N VAL A 234 -12.43 4.82 -15.91
CA VAL A 234 -11.48 4.42 -16.96
C VAL A 234 -11.27 2.89 -16.95
N MET A 235 -11.03 2.31 -15.78
CA MET A 235 -10.78 0.86 -15.67
C MET A 235 -12.04 0.03 -15.90
N PHE A 236 -13.22 0.54 -15.58
CA PHE A 236 -14.46 -0.14 -15.93
C PHE A 236 -14.52 -0.44 -17.43
N TRP A 237 -14.26 0.55 -18.29
CA TRP A 237 -14.26 0.36 -19.74
C TRP A 237 -13.09 -0.48 -20.23
N ILE A 238 -11.87 -0.25 -19.71
CA ILE A 238 -10.69 -1.02 -20.11
C ILE A 238 -10.86 -2.52 -19.84
N ARG A 239 -11.48 -2.90 -18.73
CA ARG A 239 -11.75 -4.31 -18.40
C ARG A 239 -12.68 -4.99 -19.39
N LEU A 240 -13.62 -4.26 -19.98
CA LEU A 240 -14.59 -4.78 -20.94
C LEU A 240 -14.02 -4.92 -22.35
N LEU A 241 -12.87 -4.29 -22.65
CA LEU A 241 -12.30 -4.35 -23.99
C LEU A 241 -11.91 -5.79 -24.38
N PRO A 242 -12.31 -6.26 -25.58
CA PRO A 242 -11.89 -7.57 -26.09
C PRO A 242 -10.36 -7.65 -26.28
N ARG A 243 -9.80 -8.86 -26.20
CA ARG A 243 -8.34 -9.06 -26.35
C ARG A 243 -7.77 -8.54 -27.66
N PHE A 244 -8.50 -8.64 -28.77
CA PHE A 244 -8.03 -8.17 -30.07
C PHE A 244 -7.87 -6.64 -30.11
N VAL A 245 -8.72 -5.90 -29.37
CA VAL A 245 -8.57 -4.44 -29.20
C VAL A 245 -7.35 -4.14 -28.35
N MET A 246 -7.22 -4.82 -27.21
CA MET A 246 -6.08 -4.63 -26.30
C MET A 246 -4.72 -4.91 -26.97
N ARG A 247 -4.65 -5.84 -27.94
CA ARG A 247 -3.43 -6.09 -28.71
C ARG A 247 -3.01 -4.93 -29.61
N ARG A 248 -3.93 -4.05 -29.99
CA ARG A 248 -3.67 -2.87 -30.84
C ARG A 248 -3.33 -1.63 -30.03
N LEU A 249 -3.75 -1.58 -28.77
CA LEU A 249 -3.50 -0.46 -27.88
C LEU A 249 -2.07 -0.56 -27.30
N ASP A 250 -1.41 0.58 -27.19
CA ASP A 250 -0.08 0.69 -26.61
C ASP A 250 -0.08 1.66 -25.41
N PHE A 251 -0.54 1.20 -24.28
CA PHE A 251 -0.55 1.96 -23.03
C PHE A 251 -0.26 1.10 -21.79
#